data_a6c8751ba1302ab61691fa4370b1dac5
#
_entry.id   a6c8751ba1302ab61691fa4370b1dac5
#
_cell.length_a   1.000
_cell.length_b   1.000
_cell.length_c   1.000
_cell.angle_alpha   90.00
_cell.angle_beta   90.00
_cell.angle_gamma   90.00
#
_symmetry.space_group_name_H-M   'P 1'
#
loop_
_entity.id
_entity.type
_entity.pdbx_description
1 polymer ?
#
loop_
_entity_poly.entity_id
_entity_poly.type
_entity_poly.pdbx_seq_one_letter_code
_entity_poly.pdbx_strand_id
1 'polypeptide(L)'
;DAVHENNGKVVSYRMGNDYILEMESFIFDRQFGRFFNGTQIDEVWTIPQHEKTCKSYFGIMNRAPVTVLPHIWEPLFFDQSIAELKQNNIHFGYQANFSQKKRITNFEPNTSVIKTCYIPVLICEQAYRTHPDLIQHVYLCNTVDKKDRISFFNFIGRTNLVNDNVMTVEGRFLISDFLSRYTDVVIAHQWENDLNYAYYEALYGGYPFIHNSKMLPVGYY
;
A
#
# COMPACT_ATOMS: atom_id res chain seq x y z
N ASP A 1 -36.01 2.52 7.64
CA ASP A 1 -34.99 2.03 6.66
C ASP A 1 -35.58 0.83 5.92
N ALA A 2 -35.69 0.95 4.58
CA ALA A 2 -36.35 -0.05 3.72
C ALA A 2 -35.79 -1.48 3.86
N VAL A 3 -34.53 -1.64 4.26
CA VAL A 3 -33.93 -2.96 4.49
C VAL A 3 -34.54 -3.61 5.74
N HIS A 4 -34.59 -2.88 6.85
CA HIS A 4 -35.12 -3.39 8.10
C HIS A 4 -36.64 -3.57 8.05
N GLU A 5 -37.35 -2.72 7.33
CA GLU A 5 -38.83 -2.85 7.10
C GLU A 5 -39.16 -4.17 6.38
N ASN A 6 -38.23 -4.72 5.63
CA ASN A 6 -38.35 -6.00 4.94
C ASN A 6 -37.62 -7.15 5.67
N ASN A 7 -37.35 -7.03 6.98
CA ASN A 7 -36.62 -8.00 7.79
C ASN A 7 -35.18 -8.31 7.28
N GLY A 8 -34.59 -7.41 6.51
CA GLY A 8 -33.22 -7.51 6.08
C GLY A 8 -32.23 -7.01 7.14
N LYS A 9 -30.93 -7.28 6.94
CA LYS A 9 -29.83 -6.79 7.78
C LYS A 9 -28.89 -5.93 6.98
N VAL A 10 -28.34 -4.90 7.62
CA VAL A 10 -27.34 -4.01 7.06
C VAL A 10 -25.98 -4.38 7.65
N VAL A 11 -25.05 -4.81 6.80
CA VAL A 11 -23.67 -5.13 7.18
C VAL A 11 -22.75 -4.08 6.59
N SER A 12 -21.86 -3.51 7.40
CA SER A 12 -20.83 -2.59 6.95
C SER A 12 -19.47 -3.31 6.85
N TYR A 13 -18.97 -3.49 5.64
CA TYR A 13 -17.64 -4.07 5.43
C TYR A 13 -16.56 -3.00 5.38
N ARG A 14 -15.68 -2.99 6.39
CA ARG A 14 -14.62 -1.99 6.59
C ARG A 14 -13.25 -2.59 6.30
N MET A 15 -12.61 -2.14 5.23
CA MET A 15 -11.31 -2.62 4.76
C MET A 15 -10.17 -1.61 4.99
N GLY A 16 -10.45 -0.48 5.62
CA GLY A 16 -9.49 0.56 5.96
C GLY A 16 -9.18 0.62 7.45
N ASN A 17 -8.03 1.21 7.82
CA ASN A 17 -7.74 1.55 9.21
C ASN A 17 -8.43 2.88 9.57
N ASP A 18 -9.76 2.81 9.67
CA ASP A 18 -10.59 4.00 9.86
C ASP A 18 -10.29 4.71 11.18
N TYR A 19 -9.86 3.96 12.21
CA TYR A 19 -9.44 4.57 13.48
C TYR A 19 -8.29 5.55 13.29
N ILE A 20 -7.23 5.14 12.61
CA ILE A 20 -6.07 6.02 12.39
C ILE A 20 -6.44 7.18 11.46
N LEU A 21 -7.25 6.92 10.42
CA LEU A 21 -7.69 7.98 9.51
C LEU A 21 -8.51 9.05 10.24
N GLU A 22 -9.38 8.64 11.19
CA GLU A 22 -10.15 9.58 11.99
C GLU A 22 -9.27 10.33 12.99
N MET A 23 -8.29 9.66 13.61
CA MET A 23 -7.32 10.31 14.47
C MET A 23 -6.48 11.35 13.72
N GLU A 24 -6.02 11.04 12.51
CA GLU A 24 -5.32 12.02 11.67
C GLU A 24 -6.23 13.20 11.28
N SER A 25 -7.51 12.93 10.99
CA SER A 25 -8.50 13.98 10.71
C SER A 25 -8.64 14.91 11.91
N PHE A 26 -8.81 14.34 13.10
CA PHE A 26 -8.94 15.10 14.34
C PHE A 26 -7.69 15.93 14.67
N ILE A 27 -6.48 15.32 14.54
CA ILE A 27 -5.23 15.98 14.95
C ILE A 27 -4.80 17.05 13.93
N PHE A 28 -4.99 16.79 12.63
CA PHE A 28 -4.46 17.62 11.56
C PHE A 28 -5.53 18.42 10.80
N ASP A 29 -6.76 18.46 11.31
CA ASP A 29 -7.91 19.14 10.71
C ASP A 29 -8.09 18.76 9.22
N ARG A 30 -8.00 17.46 8.93
CA ARG A 30 -8.18 16.94 7.58
C ARG A 30 -9.64 16.55 7.37
N GLN A 31 -10.19 16.91 6.23
CA GLN A 31 -11.51 16.40 5.84
C GLN A 31 -11.36 14.96 5.31
N PHE A 32 -11.72 13.98 6.12
CA PHE A 32 -11.94 12.61 5.68
C PHE A 32 -13.44 12.32 5.51
N GLY A 33 -13.75 11.23 4.80
CA GLY A 33 -15.11 10.75 4.67
C GLY A 33 -15.74 10.50 6.05
N ARG A 34 -17.06 10.63 6.13
CA ARG A 34 -17.80 10.33 7.36
C ARG A 34 -17.85 8.82 7.56
N PHE A 35 -17.05 8.29 8.46
CA PHE A 35 -17.05 6.86 8.79
C PHE A 35 -18.31 6.43 9.55
N PHE A 36 -18.87 7.34 10.35
CA PHE A 36 -20.11 7.14 11.05
C PHE A 36 -21.11 8.25 10.67
N ASN A 37 -22.25 7.86 10.11
CA ASN A 37 -23.26 8.78 9.58
C ASN A 37 -24.65 8.63 10.26
N GLY A 38 -24.73 7.84 11.34
CA GLY A 38 -25.97 7.56 12.05
C GLY A 38 -26.84 6.46 11.42
N THR A 39 -26.41 5.84 10.33
CA THR A 39 -27.11 4.69 9.76
C THR A 39 -27.11 3.52 10.75
N GLN A 40 -28.25 2.89 10.96
CA GLN A 40 -28.35 1.68 11.76
C GLN A 40 -27.64 0.54 11.02
N ILE A 41 -26.65 -0.04 11.67
CA ILE A 41 -25.84 -1.17 11.16
C ILE A 41 -26.04 -2.34 12.11
N ASP A 42 -26.37 -3.52 11.59
CA ASP A 42 -26.58 -4.72 12.38
C ASP A 42 -25.27 -5.45 12.71
N GLU A 43 -24.29 -5.37 11.82
CA GLU A 43 -22.98 -5.97 12.00
C GLU A 43 -21.91 -5.22 11.21
N VAL A 44 -20.69 -5.15 11.74
CA VAL A 44 -19.51 -4.64 11.04
C VAL A 44 -18.57 -5.79 10.74
N TRP A 45 -18.16 -5.91 9.49
CA TRP A 45 -17.10 -6.81 9.08
C TRP A 45 -15.81 -6.05 8.84
N THR A 46 -14.70 -6.60 9.34
CA THR A 46 -13.36 -6.07 9.11
C THR A 46 -12.36 -7.18 8.78
N ILE A 47 -11.14 -6.84 8.50
CA ILE A 47 -10.09 -7.75 8.05
C ILE A 47 -8.97 -7.87 9.10
N PRO A 48 -8.15 -8.93 9.10
CA PRO A 48 -7.26 -9.27 10.22
C PRO A 48 -6.28 -8.16 10.59
N GLN A 49 -5.70 -7.46 9.61
CA GLN A 49 -4.75 -6.37 9.87
C GLN A 49 -5.35 -5.17 10.62
N HIS A 50 -6.68 -5.09 10.71
CA HIS A 50 -7.39 -4.03 11.42
C HIS A 50 -8.02 -4.50 12.75
N GLU A 51 -7.91 -5.78 13.09
CA GLU A 51 -8.50 -6.32 14.32
C GLU A 51 -8.02 -5.56 15.55
N LYS A 52 -6.70 -5.39 15.67
CA LYS A 52 -6.08 -4.75 16.83
C LYS A 52 -6.45 -3.27 16.98
N THR A 53 -6.45 -2.52 15.87
CA THR A 53 -6.65 -1.06 15.90
C THR A 53 -8.11 -0.65 15.76
N CYS A 54 -8.92 -1.37 15.00
CA CYS A 54 -10.24 -0.92 14.61
C CYS A 54 -11.41 -1.70 15.19
N LYS A 55 -11.24 -2.96 15.65
CA LYS A 55 -12.36 -3.80 16.10
C LYS A 55 -13.20 -3.13 17.20
N SER A 56 -12.54 -2.68 18.28
CA SER A 56 -13.24 -2.00 19.37
C SER A 56 -13.81 -0.64 18.93
N TYR A 57 -13.07 0.11 18.12
CA TYR A 57 -13.50 1.38 17.57
C TYR A 57 -14.77 1.20 16.74
N PHE A 58 -14.81 0.25 15.82
CA PHE A 58 -15.99 -0.03 15.00
C PHE A 58 -17.20 -0.45 15.85
N GLY A 59 -16.99 -1.33 16.84
CA GLY A 59 -18.06 -1.78 17.73
C GLY A 59 -18.71 -0.64 18.52
N ILE A 60 -17.88 0.26 19.06
CA ILE A 60 -18.35 1.41 19.84
C ILE A 60 -19.04 2.43 18.95
N MET A 61 -18.43 2.80 17.82
CA MET A 61 -18.94 3.84 16.95
C MET A 61 -20.23 3.42 16.22
N ASN A 62 -20.35 2.18 15.81
CA ASN A 62 -21.53 1.67 15.12
C ASN A 62 -22.56 1.02 16.06
N ARG A 63 -22.24 0.81 17.34
CA ARG A 63 -23.10 0.10 18.32
C ARG A 63 -23.54 -1.28 17.82
N ALA A 64 -22.66 -1.97 17.12
CA ALA A 64 -22.92 -3.23 16.46
C ALA A 64 -21.77 -4.23 16.72
N PRO A 65 -22.02 -5.55 16.70
CA PRO A 65 -20.98 -6.54 16.78
C PRO A 65 -20.01 -6.45 15.60
N VAL A 66 -18.75 -6.82 15.84
CA VAL A 66 -17.71 -6.77 14.82
C VAL A 66 -17.13 -8.17 14.59
N THR A 67 -17.23 -8.64 13.35
CA THR A 67 -16.66 -9.90 12.90
C THR A 67 -15.40 -9.64 12.06
N VAL A 68 -14.32 -10.35 12.37
CA VAL A 68 -13.09 -10.32 11.58
C VAL A 68 -13.15 -11.41 10.52
N LEU A 69 -13.22 -11.01 9.26
CA LEU A 69 -13.23 -11.91 8.10
C LEU A 69 -11.80 -12.09 7.55
N PRO A 70 -11.50 -13.20 6.87
CA PRO A 70 -10.23 -13.36 6.19
C PRO A 70 -9.95 -12.22 5.19
N HIS A 71 -8.70 -11.82 5.05
CA HIS A 71 -8.28 -10.96 3.93
C HIS A 71 -8.21 -11.84 2.67
N ILE A 72 -9.10 -11.57 1.74
CA ILE A 72 -9.23 -12.35 0.50
C ILE A 72 -8.55 -11.60 -0.64
N TRP A 73 -7.63 -12.27 -1.31
CA TRP A 73 -7.07 -11.86 -2.57
C TRP A 73 -7.21 -13.01 -3.58
N GLU A 74 -7.60 -12.67 -4.79
CA GLU A 74 -7.80 -13.62 -5.87
C GLU A 74 -7.25 -13.03 -7.17
N PRO A 75 -6.43 -13.77 -7.95
CA PRO A 75 -5.71 -13.21 -9.08
C PRO A 75 -6.56 -12.93 -10.33
N LEU A 76 -7.84 -13.32 -10.38
CA LEU A 76 -8.67 -13.29 -11.58
C LEU A 76 -8.57 -11.98 -12.38
N PHE A 77 -8.79 -10.84 -11.73
CA PHE A 77 -8.71 -9.53 -12.39
C PHE A 77 -7.26 -9.13 -12.71
N PHE A 78 -6.33 -9.59 -11.90
CA PHE A 78 -4.91 -9.35 -12.12
C PHE A 78 -4.40 -10.15 -13.33
N ASP A 79 -4.83 -11.39 -13.47
CA ASP A 79 -4.54 -12.25 -14.63
C ASP A 79 -5.08 -11.67 -15.94
N GLN A 80 -6.25 -11.02 -15.89
CA GLN A 80 -6.76 -10.29 -17.05
C GLN A 80 -5.81 -9.16 -17.46
N SER A 81 -5.33 -8.35 -16.50
CA SER A 81 -4.35 -7.29 -16.77
C SER A 81 -3.04 -7.86 -17.33
N ILE A 82 -2.59 -9.02 -16.81
CA ILE A 82 -1.39 -9.72 -17.34
C ILE A 82 -1.62 -10.19 -18.78
N ALA A 83 -2.80 -10.69 -19.09
CA ALA A 83 -3.14 -11.11 -20.46
C ALA A 83 -3.13 -9.93 -21.45
N GLU A 84 -3.60 -8.76 -21.04
CA GLU A 84 -3.51 -7.52 -21.84
C GLU A 84 -2.06 -7.08 -22.06
N LEU A 85 -1.19 -7.16 -21.04
CA LEU A 85 0.23 -6.89 -21.19
C LEU A 85 0.88 -7.84 -22.20
N LYS A 86 0.56 -9.13 -22.12
CA LYS A 86 1.07 -10.14 -23.05
C LYS A 86 0.67 -9.88 -24.50
N GLN A 87 -0.55 -9.39 -24.76
CA GLN A 87 -0.99 -8.98 -26.11
C GLN A 87 -0.11 -7.85 -26.68
N ASN A 88 0.45 -7.00 -25.80
CA ASN A 88 1.37 -5.93 -26.16
C ASN A 88 2.86 -6.36 -26.12
N ASN A 89 3.15 -7.66 -26.09
CA ASN A 89 4.49 -8.23 -25.99
C ASN A 89 5.25 -7.82 -24.71
N ILE A 90 4.54 -7.56 -23.61
CA ILE A 90 5.12 -7.23 -22.32
C ILE A 90 5.00 -8.46 -21.42
N HIS A 91 6.15 -8.90 -20.91
CA HIS A 91 6.23 -10.04 -20.00
C HIS A 91 5.99 -9.58 -18.56
N PHE A 92 5.03 -10.19 -17.85
CA PHE A 92 4.85 -10.05 -16.42
C PHE A 92 5.62 -11.15 -15.67
N GLY A 93 6.24 -10.78 -14.57
CA GLY A 93 6.96 -11.69 -13.68
C GLY A 93 8.46 -11.37 -13.61
N TYR A 94 9.03 -11.61 -12.43
CA TYR A 94 10.43 -11.34 -12.17
C TYR A 94 11.35 -12.23 -12.98
N GLN A 95 12.33 -11.63 -13.63
CA GLN A 95 13.40 -12.32 -14.32
C GLN A 95 14.72 -12.05 -13.61
N ALA A 96 15.27 -13.08 -12.96
CA ALA A 96 16.50 -12.96 -12.19
C ALA A 96 17.68 -12.55 -13.08
N ASN A 97 18.31 -11.43 -12.76
CA ASN A 97 19.60 -11.03 -13.33
C ASN A 97 20.49 -10.49 -12.20
N PHE A 98 21.39 -11.33 -11.72
CA PHE A 98 22.25 -11.01 -10.58
C PHE A 98 23.40 -10.05 -10.93
N SER A 99 23.71 -9.85 -12.21
CA SER A 99 24.80 -8.98 -12.67
C SER A 99 24.38 -7.53 -12.89
N GLN A 100 23.07 -7.23 -12.88
CA GLN A 100 22.57 -5.89 -13.12
C GLN A 100 22.21 -5.17 -11.82
N LYS A 101 22.42 -3.84 -11.83
CA LYS A 101 21.84 -2.93 -10.82
C LYS A 101 20.33 -3.07 -10.81
N LYS A 102 19.70 -2.88 -9.65
CA LYS A 102 18.27 -3.12 -9.45
C LYS A 102 17.45 -1.84 -9.48
N ARG A 103 16.30 -1.92 -10.14
CA ARG A 103 15.25 -0.90 -10.08
C ARG A 103 14.31 -1.26 -8.94
N ILE A 104 14.21 -0.36 -7.96
CA ILE A 104 13.44 -0.56 -6.74
C ILE A 104 12.18 0.28 -6.80
N THR A 105 11.02 -0.29 -6.50
CA THR A 105 9.75 0.44 -6.54
C THR A 105 9.05 0.39 -5.19
N ASN A 106 8.58 1.56 -4.75
CA ASN A 106 7.65 1.71 -3.62
C ASN A 106 6.27 2.10 -4.15
N PHE A 107 5.24 1.31 -3.82
CA PHE A 107 3.85 1.53 -4.22
C PHE A 107 2.96 2.09 -3.11
N GLU A 108 3.53 2.52 -1.98
CA GLU A 108 2.73 3.00 -0.86
C GLU A 108 1.88 4.22 -1.24
N PRO A 109 0.64 4.30 -0.77
CA PRO A 109 -0.30 5.34 -1.19
C PRO A 109 0.05 6.75 -0.68
N ASN A 110 0.87 6.86 0.37
CA ASN A 110 1.31 8.14 0.95
C ASN A 110 0.17 9.09 1.35
N THR A 111 -0.98 8.55 1.74
CA THR A 111 -2.18 9.31 2.14
C THR A 111 -2.37 9.40 3.65
N SER A 112 -1.74 8.51 4.41
CA SER A 112 -1.81 8.39 5.86
C SER A 112 -0.47 7.92 6.41
N VAL A 113 -0.22 8.13 7.69
CA VAL A 113 0.98 7.63 8.40
C VAL A 113 1.12 6.11 8.34
N ILE A 114 0.05 5.40 8.08
CA ILE A 114 -0.01 3.93 8.04
C ILE A 114 0.89 3.34 6.95
N LYS A 115 0.91 3.99 5.77
CA LYS A 115 1.64 3.53 4.59
C LYS A 115 2.28 4.72 3.88
N THR A 116 3.58 4.87 4.07
CA THR A 116 4.36 5.98 3.48
C THR A 116 5.66 5.48 2.88
N CYS A 117 6.18 6.22 1.92
CA CYS A 117 7.49 5.97 1.34
C CYS A 117 8.67 6.36 2.28
N TYR A 118 8.41 6.91 3.46
CA TYR A 118 9.43 7.51 4.33
C TYR A 118 10.53 6.52 4.71
N ILE A 119 10.15 5.40 5.32
CA ILE A 119 11.11 4.34 5.69
C ILE A 119 11.73 3.66 4.47
N PRO A 120 10.97 3.29 3.42
CA PRO A 120 11.53 2.82 2.16
C PRO A 120 12.62 3.73 1.58
N VAL A 121 12.43 5.05 1.56
CA VAL A 121 13.44 6.01 1.09
C VAL A 121 14.70 5.94 1.95
N LEU A 122 14.56 5.90 3.29
CA LEU A 122 15.72 5.83 4.19
C LEU A 122 16.51 4.53 4.01
N ILE A 123 15.82 3.41 3.79
CA ILE A 123 16.46 2.11 3.53
C ILE A 123 17.23 2.16 2.19
N CYS A 124 16.59 2.65 1.13
CA CYS A 124 17.22 2.79 -0.18
C CYS A 124 18.40 3.76 -0.15
N GLU A 125 18.27 4.89 0.55
CA GLU A 125 19.36 5.86 0.72
C GLU A 125 20.53 5.23 1.46
N GLN A 126 20.31 4.51 2.55
CA GLN A 126 21.38 3.83 3.28
C GLN A 126 22.06 2.76 2.41
N ALA A 127 21.29 1.97 1.68
CA ALA A 127 21.83 0.98 0.75
C ALA A 127 22.65 1.64 -0.36
N TYR A 128 22.17 2.75 -0.92
CA TYR A 128 22.86 3.48 -1.98
C TYR A 128 24.18 4.09 -1.49
N ARG A 129 24.22 4.65 -0.28
CA ARG A 129 25.46 5.19 0.31
C ARG A 129 26.52 4.15 0.52
N THR A 130 26.14 2.92 0.84
CA THR A 130 27.08 1.83 1.10
C THR A 130 27.44 1.04 -0.16
N HIS A 131 26.51 0.89 -1.09
CA HIS A 131 26.62 0.07 -2.28
C HIS A 131 25.94 0.73 -3.50
N PRO A 132 26.47 1.85 -4.03
CA PRO A 132 25.84 2.60 -5.13
C PRO A 132 25.75 1.81 -6.45
N ASP A 133 26.53 0.77 -6.57
CA ASP A 133 26.57 -0.14 -7.72
C ASP A 133 25.45 -1.19 -7.71
N LEU A 134 24.71 -1.34 -6.62
CA LEU A 134 23.55 -2.25 -6.56
C LEU A 134 22.25 -1.60 -7.02
N ILE A 135 22.11 -0.29 -6.94
CA ILE A 135 20.88 0.43 -7.25
C ILE A 135 21.00 1.16 -8.58
N GLN A 136 20.10 0.85 -9.50
CA GLN A 136 19.96 1.55 -10.77
C GLN A 136 19.03 2.75 -10.62
N HIS A 137 17.86 2.53 -10.01
CA HIS A 137 16.85 3.56 -9.85
C HIS A 137 15.86 3.21 -8.74
N VAL A 138 15.30 4.23 -8.09
CA VAL A 138 14.23 4.10 -7.09
C VAL A 138 13.02 4.87 -7.56
N TYR A 139 11.90 4.19 -7.75
CA TYR A 139 10.62 4.78 -8.13
C TYR A 139 9.72 4.93 -6.91
N LEU A 140 9.32 6.16 -6.61
CA LEU A 140 8.35 6.45 -5.55
C LEU A 140 6.98 6.69 -6.17
N CYS A 141 6.19 5.64 -6.35
CA CYS A 141 4.82 5.76 -6.86
C CYS A 141 3.90 6.46 -5.87
N ASN A 142 2.80 7.05 -6.37
CA ASN A 142 1.81 7.78 -5.57
C ASN A 142 2.39 8.99 -4.81
N THR A 143 3.42 9.65 -5.35
CA THR A 143 4.08 10.79 -4.69
C THR A 143 4.13 12.06 -5.55
N VAL A 144 3.76 12.00 -6.82
CA VAL A 144 3.84 13.17 -7.73
C VAL A 144 3.05 14.37 -7.21
N ASP A 145 1.91 14.14 -6.53
CA ASP A 145 1.10 15.16 -5.89
C ASP A 145 1.70 15.72 -4.59
N LYS A 146 2.79 15.14 -4.13
CA LYS A 146 3.52 15.57 -2.93
C LYS A 146 4.76 16.42 -3.26
N LYS A 147 5.20 16.44 -4.52
CA LYS A 147 6.44 17.08 -4.95
C LYS A 147 6.56 18.56 -4.54
N ASP A 148 5.42 19.27 -4.52
CA ASP A 148 5.35 20.69 -4.17
C ASP A 148 5.15 20.95 -2.66
N ARG A 149 5.07 19.89 -1.84
CA ARG A 149 4.98 20.02 -0.39
C ARG A 149 6.36 20.23 0.21
N ILE A 150 6.56 21.34 0.88
CA ILE A 150 7.85 21.73 1.47
C ILE A 150 8.47 20.62 2.32
N SER A 151 7.66 19.94 3.16
CA SER A 151 8.15 18.87 4.03
C SER A 151 8.65 17.65 3.23
N PHE A 152 7.94 17.27 2.18
CA PHE A 152 8.34 16.17 1.31
C PHE A 152 9.59 16.53 0.50
N PHE A 153 9.59 17.70 -0.13
CA PHE A 153 10.74 18.21 -0.89
C PHE A 153 12.01 18.27 -0.03
N ASN A 154 11.91 18.84 1.18
CA ASN A 154 13.04 18.92 2.10
C ASN A 154 13.54 17.55 2.57
N PHE A 155 12.65 16.58 2.66
CA PHE A 155 13.01 15.22 3.04
C PHE A 155 13.79 14.52 1.92
N ILE A 156 13.21 14.40 0.71
CA ILE A 156 13.85 13.69 -0.39
C ILE A 156 15.09 14.42 -0.93
N GLY A 157 15.08 15.76 -0.96
CA GLY A 157 16.19 16.58 -1.44
C GLY A 157 17.47 16.51 -0.60
N ARG A 158 17.42 15.87 0.58
CA ARG A 158 18.60 15.59 1.41
C ARG A 158 19.26 14.26 1.09
N THR A 159 18.69 13.48 0.18
CA THR A 159 19.19 12.16 -0.19
C THR A 159 20.18 12.24 -1.34
N ASN A 160 21.18 11.37 -1.31
CA ASN A 160 22.08 11.19 -2.45
C ASN A 160 21.32 10.62 -3.66
N LEU A 161 20.31 9.78 -3.42
CA LEU A 161 19.44 9.24 -4.46
C LEU A 161 18.84 10.34 -5.36
N VAL A 162 18.38 11.46 -4.79
CA VAL A 162 17.87 12.60 -5.56
C VAL A 162 19.00 13.39 -6.17
N ASN A 163 20.06 13.68 -5.41
CA ASN A 163 21.19 14.50 -5.88
C ASN A 163 21.91 13.87 -7.09
N ASP A 164 21.98 12.54 -7.11
CA ASP A 164 22.61 11.76 -8.18
C ASP A 164 21.63 11.34 -9.29
N ASN A 165 20.37 11.83 -9.25
CA ASN A 165 19.30 11.49 -10.19
C ASN A 165 18.97 9.98 -10.23
N VAL A 166 19.08 9.27 -9.12
CA VAL A 166 18.79 7.85 -8.96
C VAL A 166 17.39 7.59 -8.39
N MET A 167 16.64 8.63 -8.04
CA MET A 167 15.28 8.52 -7.53
C MET A 167 14.33 9.50 -8.20
N THR A 168 13.12 9.02 -8.52
CA THR A 168 12.04 9.85 -9.08
C THR A 168 10.74 9.71 -8.30
N VAL A 169 9.93 10.77 -8.35
CA VAL A 169 8.56 10.83 -7.83
C VAL A 169 7.59 10.53 -8.97
N GLU A 170 6.71 9.56 -8.75
CA GLU A 170 5.87 9.02 -9.79
C GLU A 170 4.38 9.17 -9.44
N GLY A 171 3.56 9.11 -10.48
CA GLY A 171 2.11 9.07 -10.36
C GLY A 171 1.59 7.74 -9.84
N ARG A 172 0.29 7.54 -10.02
CA ARG A 172 -0.38 6.26 -9.76
C ARG A 172 -0.49 5.48 -11.06
N PHE A 173 -0.04 4.23 -11.03
CA PHE A 173 -0.04 3.34 -12.17
C PHE A 173 -0.77 2.02 -11.87
N LEU A 174 -1.12 1.28 -12.90
CA LEU A 174 -1.49 -0.12 -12.77
C LEU A 174 -0.25 -0.90 -12.33
N ILE A 175 -0.39 -1.67 -11.26
CA ILE A 175 0.75 -2.36 -10.65
C ILE A 175 1.34 -3.39 -11.60
N SER A 176 0.50 -4.15 -12.31
CA SER A 176 0.95 -5.13 -13.32
C SER A 176 1.85 -4.51 -14.39
N ASP A 177 1.48 -3.34 -14.92
CA ASP A 177 2.25 -2.65 -15.95
C ASP A 177 3.57 -2.11 -15.40
N PHE A 178 3.53 -1.44 -14.24
CA PHE A 178 4.72 -0.86 -13.63
C PHE A 178 5.72 -1.93 -13.17
N LEU A 179 5.25 -3.01 -12.58
CA LEU A 179 6.07 -4.17 -12.23
C LEU A 179 6.78 -4.74 -13.45
N SER A 180 6.04 -4.94 -14.55
CA SER A 180 6.59 -5.54 -15.76
C SER A 180 7.68 -4.71 -16.43
N ARG A 181 7.57 -3.38 -16.40
CA ARG A 181 8.44 -2.48 -17.17
C ARG A 181 9.58 -1.89 -16.37
N TYR A 182 9.35 -1.61 -15.08
CA TYR A 182 10.22 -0.71 -14.32
C TYR A 182 10.74 -1.30 -13.02
N THR A 183 10.30 -2.49 -12.61
CA THR A 183 10.59 -3.01 -11.28
C THR A 183 11.40 -4.29 -11.31
N ASP A 184 12.45 -4.34 -10.48
CA ASP A 184 13.19 -5.56 -10.18
C ASP A 184 13.00 -5.99 -8.72
N VAL A 185 12.76 -5.02 -7.81
CA VAL A 185 12.55 -5.23 -6.38
C VAL A 185 11.43 -4.31 -5.90
N VAL A 186 10.52 -4.83 -5.09
CA VAL A 186 9.51 -4.03 -4.41
C VAL A 186 9.94 -3.80 -2.97
N ILE A 187 9.81 -2.57 -2.49
CA ILE A 187 10.01 -2.21 -1.09
C ILE A 187 8.75 -1.56 -0.52
N ALA A 188 8.31 -2.01 0.64
CA ALA A 188 7.13 -1.50 1.32
C ALA A 188 7.37 -1.37 2.83
N HIS A 189 6.67 -0.43 3.44
CA HIS A 189 6.63 -0.28 4.88
C HIS A 189 5.24 0.13 5.30
N GLN A 190 4.72 -0.52 6.32
CA GLN A 190 3.42 -0.24 6.90
C GLN A 190 3.50 -0.18 8.43
N TRP A 191 2.49 0.46 9.03
CA TRP A 191 2.29 0.48 10.47
C TRP A 191 0.85 0.07 10.79
N GLU A 192 0.71 -1.07 11.50
CA GLU A 192 -0.59 -1.67 11.87
C GLU A 192 -1.56 -1.82 10.65
N ASN A 193 -0.99 -2.24 9.51
CA ASN A 193 -1.74 -2.47 8.25
C ASN A 193 -1.00 -3.49 7.35
N ASP A 194 -0.80 -4.69 7.87
CA ASP A 194 0.12 -5.72 7.39
C ASP A 194 -0.19 -6.26 5.99
N LEU A 195 -1.43 -6.15 5.50
CA LEU A 195 -1.84 -6.72 4.22
C LEU A 195 -2.26 -5.64 3.21
N ASN A 196 -1.92 -5.87 1.94
CA ASN A 196 -2.26 -4.98 0.83
C ASN A 196 -2.30 -5.81 -0.46
N TYR A 197 -3.21 -5.52 -1.36
CA TYR A 197 -3.30 -6.19 -2.66
C TYR A 197 -2.00 -6.06 -3.47
N ALA A 198 -1.36 -4.89 -3.46
CA ALA A 198 -0.06 -4.69 -4.10
C ALA A 198 1.03 -5.66 -3.64
N TYR A 199 0.98 -6.11 -2.39
CA TYR A 199 1.93 -7.09 -1.86
C TYR A 199 1.72 -8.46 -2.48
N TYR A 200 0.45 -8.89 -2.58
CA TYR A 200 0.11 -10.16 -3.24
C TYR A 200 0.44 -10.13 -4.74
N GLU A 201 0.21 -9.01 -5.40
CA GLU A 201 0.51 -8.83 -6.82
C GLU A 201 2.02 -8.92 -7.10
N ALA A 202 2.85 -8.30 -6.24
CA ALA A 202 4.30 -8.42 -6.33
C ALA A 202 4.78 -9.86 -6.08
N LEU A 203 4.25 -10.52 -5.04
CA LEU A 203 4.58 -11.90 -4.70
C LEU A 203 4.10 -12.89 -5.79
N TYR A 204 2.92 -12.65 -6.37
CA TYR A 204 2.38 -13.45 -7.47
C TYR A 204 3.29 -13.42 -8.70
N GLY A 205 3.89 -12.27 -9.00
CA GLY A 205 4.89 -12.13 -10.05
C GLY A 205 6.30 -12.65 -9.68
N GLY A 206 6.50 -13.16 -8.46
CA GLY A 206 7.79 -13.62 -7.99
C GLY A 206 8.83 -12.51 -7.77
N TYR A 207 8.41 -11.25 -7.67
CA TYR A 207 9.31 -10.13 -7.43
C TYR A 207 9.91 -10.21 -6.02
N PRO A 208 11.22 -10.01 -5.85
CA PRO A 208 11.83 -9.80 -4.54
C PRO A 208 11.09 -8.68 -3.80
N PHE A 209 10.63 -8.97 -2.58
CA PHE A 209 9.79 -8.07 -1.82
C PHE A 209 10.36 -7.84 -0.42
N ILE A 210 10.76 -6.60 -0.14
CA ILE A 210 11.28 -6.15 1.15
C ILE A 210 10.14 -5.47 1.90
N HIS A 211 9.81 -5.96 3.11
CA HIS A 211 8.66 -5.46 3.87
C HIS A 211 8.78 -5.72 5.38
N ASN A 212 7.92 -5.07 6.16
CA ASN A 212 7.81 -5.27 7.61
C ASN A 212 6.47 -5.91 8.03
N SER A 213 5.74 -6.54 7.10
CA SER A 213 4.48 -7.21 7.42
C SER A 213 4.71 -8.49 8.22
N LYS A 214 4.01 -8.63 9.35
CA LYS A 214 4.02 -9.85 10.17
C LYS A 214 3.01 -10.89 9.70
N MET A 215 2.08 -10.50 8.83
CA MET A 215 1.03 -11.38 8.30
C MET A 215 1.39 -12.01 6.96
N LEU A 216 2.51 -11.62 6.37
CA LEU A 216 3.07 -12.24 5.17
C LEU A 216 4.27 -13.12 5.57
N PRO A 217 4.18 -14.46 5.40
CA PRO A 217 5.26 -15.38 5.80
C PRO A 217 6.40 -15.45 4.77
N VAL A 218 6.33 -14.66 3.71
CA VAL A 218 7.25 -14.69 2.56
C VAL A 218 7.77 -13.29 2.25
N GLY A 219 8.97 -13.19 1.69
CA GLY A 219 9.66 -11.94 1.41
C GLY A 219 10.90 -11.75 2.30
N TYR A 220 11.44 -10.52 2.31
CA TYR A 220 12.60 -10.13 3.12
C TYR A 220 12.16 -9.12 4.19
N TYR A 221 12.58 -9.32 5.42
CA TYR A 221 12.23 -8.51 6.59
C TYR A 221 13.40 -7.62 7.01
#